data_5b405243d948a56a45acd00ff8ade03b
#
_entry.id   5b405243d948a56a45acd00ff8ade03b
#
_cell.length_a   1.000
_cell.length_b   1.000
_cell.length_c   1.000
_cell.angle_alpha   90.00
_cell.angle_beta   90.00
_cell.angle_gamma   90.00
#
_symmetry.space_group_name_H-M   'P 1'
#
loop_
_entity.id
_entity.type
_entity.pdbx_description
1 polymer ?
#
loop_
_entity_poly.entity_id
_entity_poly.type
_entity_poly.pdbx_seq_one_letter_code
_entity_poly.pdbx_strand_id
1 'polypeptide(L)'
;MRKLLLLTLLSGAVYAEDTTINYKGQPPPAAMAPSISAFGNDVCTVPVVGAISSTVIGISGGTMYTDTNCERIKLSREMGNQGLKVAAIAILCQDERVWDAMLMSGSPCPIDGLVGDAARNEWIKQAPKRFEKLYGKVPNPVAINTSKE
;
A
#
# COMPACT_ATOMS: atom_id res chain seq x y z
N MET A 1 -28.49 42.33 -22.88
CA MET A 1 -27.13 42.74 -23.30
C MET A 1 -26.18 41.64 -22.90
N ARG A 2 -25.88 40.78 -23.86
CA ARG A 2 -25.02 39.60 -23.73
C ARG A 2 -23.56 40.05 -23.80
N LYS A 3 -22.82 39.90 -22.69
CA LYS A 3 -21.36 39.99 -22.74
C LYS A 3 -20.78 38.57 -22.85
N LEU A 4 -20.45 38.22 -24.07
CA LEU A 4 -19.65 37.04 -24.41
C LEU A 4 -18.22 37.28 -23.94
N LEU A 5 -17.79 36.52 -22.94
CA LEU A 5 -16.38 36.51 -22.51
C LEU A 5 -15.66 35.42 -23.31
N LEU A 6 -14.89 35.87 -24.31
CA LEU A 6 -13.99 35.03 -25.09
C LEU A 6 -12.81 34.61 -24.18
N LEU A 7 -12.79 33.36 -23.77
CA LEU A 7 -11.64 32.77 -23.12
C LEU A 7 -10.67 32.31 -24.20
N THR A 8 -9.66 33.12 -24.52
CA THR A 8 -8.54 32.74 -25.37
C THR A 8 -7.61 31.79 -24.62
N LEU A 9 -7.66 30.52 -24.99
CA LEU A 9 -6.68 29.51 -24.60
C LEU A 9 -5.33 29.85 -25.24
N LEU A 10 -4.42 30.40 -24.44
CA LEU A 10 -3.00 30.52 -24.81
C LEU A 10 -2.38 29.12 -24.68
N SER A 11 -2.37 28.37 -25.77
CA SER A 11 -1.53 27.19 -25.91
C SER A 11 -0.08 27.64 -26.15
N GLY A 12 0.65 27.80 -25.06
CA GLY A 12 2.09 27.96 -25.10
C GLY A 12 2.74 26.64 -25.52
N ALA A 13 3.16 26.59 -26.80
CA ALA A 13 4.06 25.53 -27.25
C ALA A 13 5.40 25.71 -26.55
N VAL A 14 5.71 24.81 -25.59
CA VAL A 14 7.04 24.69 -25.01
C VAL A 14 7.94 24.09 -26.08
N TYR A 15 8.69 24.93 -26.77
CA TYR A 15 9.78 24.45 -27.60
C TYR A 15 10.90 23.99 -26.68
N ALA A 16 11.11 22.66 -26.61
CA ALA A 16 12.33 22.10 -26.05
C ALA A 16 13.48 22.50 -26.99
N GLU A 17 14.23 23.50 -26.60
CA GLU A 17 15.44 23.90 -27.26
C GLU A 17 16.48 22.80 -27.01
N ASP A 18 16.77 22.04 -28.06
CA ASP A 18 17.77 20.98 -28.05
C ASP A 18 19.16 21.64 -28.01
N THR A 19 19.61 21.94 -26.78
CA THR A 19 20.91 22.53 -26.55
C THR A 19 21.97 21.47 -26.77
N THR A 20 22.41 21.29 -27.99
CA THR A 20 23.58 20.48 -28.31
C THR A 20 24.82 21.15 -27.74
N ILE A 21 25.21 20.74 -26.54
CA ILE A 21 26.45 21.18 -25.89
C ILE A 21 27.58 20.45 -26.59
N ASN A 22 28.32 21.18 -27.43
CA ASN A 22 29.51 20.68 -28.10
C ASN A 22 30.69 20.64 -27.10
N TYR A 23 30.90 19.50 -26.46
CA TYR A 23 32.04 19.27 -25.58
C TYR A 23 33.32 19.07 -26.43
N LYS A 24 34.23 20.01 -26.39
CA LYS A 24 35.64 19.83 -26.80
C LYS A 24 36.37 19.07 -25.67
N GLY A 25 36.17 17.76 -25.59
CA GLY A 25 36.80 16.92 -24.57
C GLY A 25 35.96 15.67 -24.29
N GLN A 26 36.48 14.77 -23.49
CA GLN A 26 35.75 13.60 -23.05
C GLN A 26 34.53 14.02 -22.24
N PRO A 27 33.32 13.55 -22.54
CA PRO A 27 32.13 13.92 -21.76
C PRO A 27 32.33 13.51 -20.30
N PRO A 28 31.85 14.30 -19.34
CA PRO A 28 31.95 13.94 -17.92
C PRO A 28 31.28 12.60 -17.66
N PRO A 29 31.80 11.79 -16.74
CA PRO A 29 31.22 10.48 -16.44
C PRO A 29 29.79 10.69 -15.92
N ALA A 30 28.82 10.23 -16.72
CA ALA A 30 27.41 10.24 -16.31
C ALA A 30 27.18 9.05 -15.39
N ALA A 31 26.77 9.29 -14.15
CA ALA A 31 26.26 8.25 -13.28
C ALA A 31 24.87 7.85 -13.75
N MET A 32 24.77 6.69 -14.36
CA MET A 32 23.49 6.07 -14.67
C MET A 32 23.00 5.27 -13.48
N ALA A 33 21.76 5.51 -13.04
CA ALA A 33 21.14 4.65 -12.05
C ALA A 33 21.00 3.25 -12.66
N PRO A 34 21.47 2.19 -11.94
CA PRO A 34 21.31 0.84 -12.44
C PRO A 34 19.83 0.51 -12.61
N SER A 35 19.46 -0.05 -13.77
CA SER A 35 18.12 -0.56 -13.98
C SER A 35 17.96 -1.86 -13.20
N ILE A 36 17.49 -1.79 -11.97
CA ILE A 36 17.15 -2.97 -11.19
C ILE A 36 15.68 -3.27 -11.46
N SER A 37 15.41 -4.29 -12.22
CA SER A 37 14.06 -4.76 -12.51
C SER A 37 13.80 -6.06 -11.75
N ALA A 38 12.86 -6.01 -10.80
CA ALA A 38 12.32 -7.20 -10.17
C ALA A 38 11.20 -7.73 -11.05
N PHE A 39 11.52 -8.71 -11.93
CA PHE A 39 10.52 -9.33 -12.79
C PHE A 39 9.95 -10.58 -12.12
N GLY A 40 8.65 -10.62 -11.99
CA GLY A 40 7.89 -11.79 -11.56
C GLY A 40 6.64 -11.38 -10.77
N ASN A 41 5.52 -12.05 -11.03
CA ASN A 41 4.28 -11.85 -10.28
C ASN A 41 4.41 -12.24 -8.80
N ASP A 42 5.52 -12.89 -8.43
CA ASP A 42 5.79 -13.41 -7.09
C ASP A 42 6.86 -12.64 -6.31
N VAL A 43 7.39 -11.56 -6.88
CA VAL A 43 8.42 -10.75 -6.22
C VAL A 43 7.76 -9.57 -5.52
N CYS A 44 7.82 -9.53 -4.19
CA CYS A 44 7.35 -8.40 -3.37
C CYS A 44 8.45 -7.41 -3.03
N THR A 45 9.45 -7.27 -3.90
CA THR A 45 10.55 -6.32 -3.71
C THR A 45 10.43 -5.15 -4.67
N VAL A 46 10.62 -3.95 -4.16
CA VAL A 46 10.65 -2.71 -4.93
C VAL A 46 12.10 -2.21 -4.97
N PRO A 47 12.69 -2.03 -6.16
CA PRO A 47 14.02 -1.46 -6.27
C PRO A 47 13.99 0.04 -5.96
N VAL A 48 14.91 0.49 -5.13
CA VAL A 48 15.17 1.92 -4.89
C VAL A 48 16.57 2.22 -5.40
N VAL A 49 16.66 3.04 -6.43
CA VAL A 49 17.91 3.39 -7.07
C VAL A 49 18.13 4.89 -7.04
N GLY A 50 19.38 5.31 -6.87
CA GLY A 50 19.78 6.71 -6.92
C GLY A 50 21.10 6.86 -7.65
N ALA A 51 21.27 7.97 -8.36
CA ALA A 51 22.52 8.34 -9.01
C ALA A 51 22.78 9.82 -8.78
N ILE A 52 24.01 10.16 -8.45
CA ILE A 52 24.50 11.52 -8.32
C ILE A 52 25.69 11.67 -9.27
N SER A 53 25.62 12.63 -10.17
CA SER A 53 26.71 12.96 -11.07
C SER A 53 27.22 14.37 -10.82
N SER A 54 28.54 14.52 -10.79
CA SER A 54 29.23 15.80 -10.79
C SER A 54 30.19 15.87 -11.98
N THR A 55 30.82 17.01 -12.18
CA THR A 55 31.77 17.22 -13.28
C THR A 55 32.99 16.30 -13.22
N VAL A 56 33.28 15.67 -12.07
CA VAL A 56 34.49 14.87 -11.84
C VAL A 56 34.15 13.41 -11.50
N ILE A 57 33.05 13.16 -10.76
CA ILE A 57 32.71 11.85 -10.23
C ILE A 57 31.20 11.59 -10.41
N GLY A 58 30.89 10.40 -10.92
CA GLY A 58 29.53 9.85 -10.93
C GLY A 58 29.43 8.67 -9.96
N ILE A 59 28.48 8.72 -9.02
CA ILE A 59 28.22 7.62 -8.09
C ILE A 59 26.77 7.19 -8.27
N SER A 60 26.55 5.88 -8.43
CA SER A 60 25.22 5.29 -8.46
C SER A 60 25.13 4.14 -7.46
N GLY A 61 23.98 4.00 -6.83
CA GLY A 61 23.70 2.93 -5.88
C GLY A 61 22.24 2.53 -5.92
N GLY A 62 21.95 1.32 -5.48
CA GLY A 62 20.59 0.83 -5.39
C GLY A 62 20.45 -0.20 -4.27
N THR A 63 19.26 -0.28 -3.73
CA THR A 63 18.86 -1.28 -2.75
C THR A 63 17.50 -1.83 -3.11
N MET A 64 17.13 -2.96 -2.53
CA MET A 64 15.80 -3.54 -2.65
C MET A 64 15.05 -3.38 -1.34
N TYR A 65 13.81 -2.98 -1.43
CA TYR A 65 12.88 -2.87 -0.32
C TYR A 65 11.77 -3.89 -0.48
N THR A 66 11.46 -4.63 0.57
CA THR A 66 10.38 -5.61 0.58
C THR A 66 9.07 -4.94 0.94
N ASP A 67 8.05 -5.06 0.07
CA ASP A 67 6.70 -4.59 0.34
C ASP A 67 5.94 -5.62 1.19
N THR A 68 5.79 -5.30 2.47
CA THR A 68 5.08 -6.15 3.44
C THR A 68 3.60 -6.32 3.11
N ASN A 69 2.96 -5.37 2.43
CA ASN A 69 1.57 -5.52 1.98
C ASN A 69 1.47 -6.55 0.85
N CYS A 70 2.41 -6.52 -0.09
CA CYS A 70 2.50 -7.52 -1.14
C CYS A 70 2.68 -8.93 -0.54
N GLU A 71 3.61 -9.10 0.40
CA GLU A 71 3.82 -10.39 1.09
C GLU A 71 2.57 -10.86 1.81
N ARG A 72 1.90 -9.99 2.56
CA ARG A 72 0.68 -10.31 3.30
C ARG A 72 -0.44 -10.79 2.37
N ILE A 73 -0.64 -10.10 1.25
CA ILE A 73 -1.65 -10.48 0.25
C ILE A 73 -1.34 -11.85 -0.34
N LYS A 74 -0.07 -12.14 -0.61
CA LYS A 74 0.34 -13.44 -1.17
C LYS A 74 0.19 -14.56 -0.16
N LEU A 75 0.64 -14.36 1.08
CA LEU A 75 0.44 -15.34 2.16
C LEU A 75 -1.04 -15.63 2.39
N SER A 76 -1.88 -14.59 2.40
CA SER A 76 -3.32 -14.76 2.53
C SER A 76 -3.90 -15.57 1.36
N ARG A 77 -3.49 -15.30 0.13
CA ARG A 77 -3.93 -16.04 -1.05
C ARG A 77 -3.52 -17.51 -0.97
N GLU A 78 -2.28 -17.77 -0.57
CA GLU A 78 -1.77 -19.14 -0.44
C GLU A 78 -2.52 -19.92 0.64
N MET A 79 -2.76 -19.33 1.80
CA MET A 79 -3.58 -19.94 2.85
C MET A 79 -5.01 -20.21 2.36
N GLY A 80 -5.59 -19.30 1.60
CA GLY A 80 -6.91 -19.45 0.98
C GLY A 80 -6.97 -20.61 -0.01
N ASN A 81 -5.93 -20.79 -0.83
CA ASN A 81 -5.80 -21.90 -1.78
C ASN A 81 -5.71 -23.26 -1.08
N GLN A 82 -5.05 -23.31 0.08
CA GLN A 82 -4.96 -24.51 0.91
C GLN A 82 -6.24 -24.79 1.70
N GLY A 83 -7.28 -23.97 1.53
CA GLY A 83 -8.55 -24.13 2.24
C GLY A 83 -8.60 -23.51 3.64
N LEU A 84 -7.52 -22.90 4.09
CA LEU A 84 -7.41 -22.25 5.41
C LEU A 84 -8.00 -20.84 5.39
N LYS A 85 -9.29 -20.70 5.04
CA LYS A 85 -9.95 -19.40 4.80
C LYS A 85 -9.90 -18.47 6.00
N VAL A 86 -10.09 -18.98 7.22
CA VAL A 86 -10.06 -18.17 8.44
C VAL A 86 -8.64 -17.62 8.68
N ALA A 87 -7.63 -18.45 8.50
CA ALA A 87 -6.23 -18.02 8.62
C ALA A 87 -5.85 -16.99 7.54
N ALA A 88 -6.34 -17.16 6.32
CA ALA A 88 -6.15 -16.21 5.23
C ALA A 88 -6.69 -14.81 5.58
N ILE A 89 -7.88 -14.75 6.17
CA ILE A 89 -8.49 -13.50 6.64
C ILE A 89 -7.69 -12.94 7.83
N ALA A 90 -7.26 -13.77 8.77
CA ALA A 90 -6.49 -13.35 9.94
C ALA A 90 -5.17 -12.67 9.54
N ILE A 91 -4.49 -13.15 8.49
CA ILE A 91 -3.30 -12.51 7.93
C ILE A 91 -3.61 -11.11 7.39
N LEU A 92 -4.72 -10.96 6.65
CA LEU A 92 -5.12 -9.65 6.14
C LEU A 92 -5.48 -8.68 7.25
N CYS A 93 -6.07 -9.18 8.33
CA CYS A 93 -6.46 -8.40 9.51
C CYS A 93 -5.29 -7.81 10.32
N GLN A 94 -4.06 -8.18 10.00
CA GLN A 94 -2.87 -7.52 10.55
C GLN A 94 -2.70 -6.08 10.03
N ASP A 95 -3.36 -5.73 8.91
CA ASP A 95 -3.45 -4.36 8.44
C ASP A 95 -4.62 -3.64 9.14
N GLU A 96 -4.34 -2.48 9.75
CA GLU A 96 -5.34 -1.70 10.47
C GLU A 96 -6.55 -1.34 9.59
N ARG A 97 -6.31 -1.00 8.34
CA ARG A 97 -7.35 -0.63 7.36
C ARG A 97 -8.30 -1.80 7.08
N VAL A 98 -7.74 -3.02 6.96
CA VAL A 98 -8.54 -4.23 6.74
C VAL A 98 -9.35 -4.55 7.98
N TRP A 99 -8.72 -4.46 9.15
CA TRP A 99 -9.40 -4.70 10.43
C TRP A 99 -10.59 -3.76 10.63
N ASP A 100 -10.39 -2.46 10.36
CA ASP A 100 -11.44 -1.44 10.48
C ASP A 100 -12.57 -1.70 9.48
N ALA A 101 -12.25 -2.02 8.23
CA ALA A 101 -13.24 -2.33 7.20
C ALA A 101 -14.05 -3.60 7.54
N MET A 102 -13.40 -4.64 8.03
CA MET A 102 -14.04 -5.88 8.47
C MET A 102 -15.00 -5.63 9.62
N LEU A 103 -14.59 -4.82 10.59
CA LEU A 103 -15.45 -4.46 11.72
C LEU A 103 -16.66 -3.64 11.27
N MET A 104 -16.47 -2.64 10.40
CA MET A 104 -17.54 -1.81 9.87
C MET A 104 -18.53 -2.60 8.98
N SER A 105 -18.07 -3.64 8.28
CA SER A 105 -18.93 -4.52 7.48
C SER A 105 -19.75 -5.51 8.30
N GLY A 106 -19.57 -5.55 9.62
CA GLY A 106 -20.23 -6.52 10.50
C GLY A 106 -19.60 -7.92 10.49
N SER A 107 -18.44 -8.07 9.86
CA SER A 107 -17.68 -9.33 9.80
C SER A 107 -16.32 -9.12 10.49
N PRO A 108 -16.25 -9.07 11.81
CA PRO A 108 -15.02 -8.77 12.53
C PRO A 108 -13.93 -9.81 12.25
N CYS A 109 -12.69 -9.37 12.36
CA CYS A 109 -11.54 -10.23 12.19
C CYS A 109 -11.54 -11.41 13.18
N PRO A 110 -11.15 -12.60 12.74
CA PRO A 110 -11.01 -13.77 13.61
C PRO A 110 -10.02 -13.50 14.74
N ILE A 111 -10.32 -14.04 15.92
CA ILE A 111 -9.45 -13.97 17.09
C ILE A 111 -9.66 -15.23 17.95
N ASP A 112 -8.59 -15.86 18.41
CA ASP A 112 -8.60 -17.03 19.30
C ASP A 112 -9.57 -18.15 18.85
N GLY A 113 -9.64 -18.39 17.53
CA GLY A 113 -10.55 -19.36 16.93
C GLY A 113 -12.00 -18.90 16.84
N LEU A 114 -12.31 -17.71 17.32
CA LEU A 114 -13.65 -17.13 17.26
C LEU A 114 -13.86 -16.38 15.96
N VAL A 115 -15.10 -16.39 15.46
CA VAL A 115 -15.55 -15.66 14.27
C VAL A 115 -16.89 -14.96 14.54
N GLY A 116 -17.25 -13.97 13.72
CA GLY A 116 -18.53 -13.26 13.84
C GLY A 116 -18.70 -12.53 15.17
N ASP A 117 -19.88 -12.58 15.78
CA ASP A 117 -20.20 -11.84 17.00
C ASP A 117 -19.33 -12.27 18.19
N ALA A 118 -18.93 -13.53 18.26
CA ALA A 118 -18.02 -14.02 19.29
C ALA A 118 -16.65 -13.34 19.20
N ALA A 119 -16.10 -13.24 17.99
CA ALA A 119 -14.86 -12.52 17.75
C ALA A 119 -15.01 -11.02 18.07
N ARG A 120 -16.14 -10.40 17.72
CA ARG A 120 -16.42 -9.01 18.04
C ARG A 120 -16.38 -8.75 19.53
N ASN A 121 -17.05 -9.60 20.30
CA ASN A 121 -17.10 -9.47 21.76
C ASN A 121 -15.71 -9.63 22.39
N GLU A 122 -14.88 -10.52 21.84
CA GLU A 122 -13.52 -10.69 22.30
C GLU A 122 -12.65 -9.47 21.95
N TRP A 123 -12.80 -8.93 20.76
CA TRP A 123 -12.11 -7.70 20.35
C TRP A 123 -12.51 -6.49 21.20
N ILE A 124 -13.77 -6.38 21.64
CA ILE A 124 -14.23 -5.30 22.55
C ILE A 124 -13.45 -5.37 23.87
N LYS A 125 -13.15 -6.57 24.37
CA LYS A 125 -12.37 -6.75 25.60
C LYS A 125 -10.89 -6.44 25.42
N GLN A 126 -10.29 -6.95 24.31
CA GLN A 126 -8.85 -6.86 24.08
C GLN A 126 -8.41 -5.50 23.51
N ALA A 127 -9.24 -4.87 22.70
CA ALA A 127 -8.91 -3.62 22.01
C ALA A 127 -9.99 -2.52 22.14
N PRO A 128 -10.44 -2.16 23.36
CA PRO A 128 -11.53 -1.20 23.55
C PRO A 128 -11.23 0.19 22.96
N LYS A 129 -9.98 0.64 23.03
CA LYS A 129 -9.54 1.93 22.47
C LYS A 129 -9.75 2.04 20.96
N ARG A 130 -9.67 0.92 20.26
CA ARG A 130 -9.85 0.87 18.81
C ARG A 130 -11.31 1.07 18.43
N PHE A 131 -12.21 0.49 19.20
CA PHE A 131 -13.66 0.74 19.05
C PHE A 131 -14.03 2.19 19.39
N GLU A 132 -13.43 2.75 20.42
CA GLU A 132 -13.63 4.15 20.77
C GLU A 132 -13.19 5.09 19.64
N LYS A 133 -12.02 4.81 19.01
CA LYS A 133 -11.52 5.56 17.85
C LYS A 133 -12.50 5.51 16.66
N LEU A 134 -13.11 4.35 16.37
CA LEU A 134 -13.98 4.15 15.22
C LEU A 134 -15.42 4.63 15.44
N TYR A 135 -15.98 4.40 16.62
CA TYR A 135 -17.39 4.62 16.91
C TYR A 135 -17.64 5.73 17.93
N GLY A 136 -16.59 6.38 18.44
CA GLY A 136 -16.68 7.40 19.51
C GLY A 136 -17.06 6.83 20.89
N LYS A 137 -17.34 5.53 20.96
CA LYS A 137 -17.66 4.80 22.21
C LYS A 137 -17.36 3.32 22.06
N VAL A 138 -17.15 2.64 23.19
CA VAL A 138 -17.06 1.17 23.21
C VAL A 138 -18.49 0.62 23.13
N PRO A 139 -18.83 -0.20 22.12
CA PRO A 139 -20.17 -0.79 22.03
C PRO A 139 -20.38 -1.87 23.10
N ASN A 140 -21.64 -2.09 23.47
CA ASN A 140 -21.99 -3.21 24.33
C ASN A 140 -21.74 -4.54 23.59
N PRO A 141 -21.33 -5.60 24.32
CA PRO A 141 -21.22 -6.94 23.74
C PRO A 141 -22.56 -7.40 23.13
N VAL A 142 -22.48 -8.06 21.99
CA VAL A 142 -23.65 -8.65 21.33
C VAL A 142 -24.01 -9.95 22.05
N ALA A 143 -25.30 -10.17 22.31
CA ALA A 143 -25.77 -11.42 22.86
C ALA A 143 -25.56 -12.56 21.86
N ILE A 144 -24.74 -13.55 22.23
CA ILE A 144 -24.45 -14.69 21.38
C ILE A 144 -25.58 -15.70 21.61
N ASN A 145 -26.40 -15.93 20.57
CA ASN A 145 -27.39 -17.01 20.59
C ASN A 145 -26.65 -18.34 20.37
N THR A 146 -26.42 -19.08 21.42
CA THR A 146 -25.81 -20.43 21.40
C THR A 146 -26.74 -21.52 20.91
N SER A 147 -27.93 -21.19 20.38
CA SER A 147 -28.98 -22.16 20.01
C SER A 147 -28.98 -22.53 18.53
N LYS A 148 -27.80 -22.66 17.90
CA LYS A 148 -27.65 -23.32 16.57
C LYS A 148 -26.38 -24.17 16.57
N GLU A 149 -26.40 -25.30 17.22
CA GLU A 149 -25.72 -26.53 16.82
C GLU A 149 -26.68 -27.44 16.06
#